data_396582f8886cc3ece72fe95a0c478c7b
#
_entry.id   396582f8886cc3ece72fe95a0c478c7b
#
_cell.length_a   1.000
_cell.length_b   1.000
_cell.length_c   1.000
_cell.angle_alpha   90.00
_cell.angle_beta   90.00
_cell.angle_gamma   90.00
#
_symmetry.space_group_name_H-M   'P 1'
#
loop_
_entity.id
_entity.type
_entity.pdbx_description
1 polymer ?
#
loop_
_entity_poly.entity_id
_entity_poly.type
_entity_poly.pdbx_seq_one_letter_code
_entity_poly.pdbx_strand_id
1 'polypeptide(L)'
;MPSTTLDAVTPETQTWVSAAAAAPSIHNTQPWAFRLDPASGTFQVRAVPERGLRYTDPAGRALHLSVGASLLNLRVAIAHGARSPVARLLPCPQDPGLLAVVRPAGTGVRRPTGHRADLYEAIWRRHSSRLPFTGQPLPAYVRGELGEAARAEGARLWFPDPVETARLLRLTAEAERRNRADPDRAAESNRWVHQDLRPAPDTGLPRAVLGPQDACERIPLRDFTARRHTEELVARPFEAEPVVAVLITEHDRRADWLRAGQALQHVWLLATAHGLRASLLHQGLEWPDLRRSLSPTPGRTSHVQMLIRLGYGPEGTASPRRDPDTAPGRGRGAVRTNPSTAPKKGTGR
;
A
#
# COMPACT_ATOMS: atom_id res chain seq x y z
N MET A 1 7.44 -23.45 23.84
CA MET A 1 8.50 -22.55 23.32
C MET A 1 8.11 -21.13 23.64
N PRO A 2 8.87 -20.39 24.45
CA PRO A 2 8.49 -19.04 24.83
C PRO A 2 8.51 -18.12 23.59
N SER A 3 7.42 -17.39 23.40
CA SER A 3 7.31 -16.29 22.42
C SER A 3 8.29 -15.20 22.84
N THR A 4 9.44 -15.12 22.19
CA THR A 4 10.38 -14.03 22.39
C THR A 4 9.80 -12.78 21.74
N THR A 5 9.25 -11.93 22.55
CA THR A 5 8.73 -10.59 22.27
C THR A 5 9.90 -9.70 21.84
N LEU A 6 9.58 -8.59 21.14
CA LEU A 6 10.43 -7.52 20.64
C LEU A 6 11.38 -6.83 21.69
N ASP A 7 11.64 -7.44 22.81
CA ASP A 7 12.49 -6.89 23.90
C ASP A 7 14.00 -6.78 23.54
N ALA A 8 14.37 -7.16 22.30
CA ALA A 8 15.73 -6.98 21.76
C ALA A 8 15.79 -6.02 20.58
N VAL A 9 14.78 -5.18 20.38
CA VAL A 9 14.69 -4.26 19.23
C VAL A 9 15.53 -3.03 19.51
N THR A 10 16.61 -2.85 18.76
CA THR A 10 17.41 -1.62 18.82
C THR A 10 16.65 -0.45 18.20
N PRO A 11 16.95 0.82 18.53
CA PRO A 11 16.35 1.99 17.88
C PRO A 11 16.48 1.96 16.36
N GLU A 12 17.58 1.38 15.85
CA GLU A 12 17.81 1.22 14.41
C GLU A 12 16.77 0.26 13.79
N THR A 13 16.53 -0.90 14.41
CA THR A 13 15.54 -1.88 13.91
C THR A 13 14.12 -1.36 14.02
N GLN A 14 13.78 -0.58 15.04
CA GLN A 14 12.49 0.12 15.13
C GLN A 14 12.29 1.09 13.97
N THR A 15 13.31 1.89 13.63
CA THR A 15 13.28 2.80 12.50
C THR A 15 13.01 2.06 11.18
N TRP A 16 13.65 0.91 10.95
CA TRP A 16 13.43 0.12 9.75
C TRP A 16 12.01 -0.45 9.67
N VAL A 17 11.49 -0.96 10.77
CA VAL A 17 10.13 -1.50 10.84
C VAL A 17 9.08 -0.40 10.69
N SER A 18 9.31 0.78 11.28
CA SER A 18 8.45 1.95 11.10
C SER A 18 8.37 2.39 9.63
N ALA A 19 9.52 2.44 8.94
CA ALA A 19 9.56 2.73 7.51
C ALA A 19 8.82 1.67 6.69
N ALA A 20 8.99 0.38 7.02
CA ALA A 20 8.26 -0.70 6.38
C ALA A 20 6.74 -0.57 6.57
N ALA A 21 6.30 -0.24 7.79
CA ALA A 21 4.89 -0.04 8.12
C ALA A 21 4.24 1.19 7.45
N ALA A 22 5.04 2.19 7.05
CA ALA A 22 4.58 3.36 6.30
C ALA A 22 4.12 3.05 4.86
N ALA A 23 4.31 1.83 4.36
CA ALA A 23 3.94 1.42 3.02
C ALA A 23 2.43 1.56 2.74
N PRO A 24 2.03 1.67 1.47
CA PRO A 24 0.63 1.61 1.08
C PRO A 24 0.09 0.18 1.16
N SER A 25 -1.20 0.05 1.42
CA SER A 25 -1.90 -1.22 1.29
C SER A 25 -3.31 -1.01 0.76
N ILE A 26 -3.89 -2.05 0.17
CA ILE A 26 -5.28 -1.99 -0.28
C ILE A 26 -6.17 -1.61 0.91
N HIS A 27 -7.06 -0.62 0.73
CA HIS A 27 -7.93 -0.06 1.78
C HIS A 27 -7.22 0.30 3.10
N ASN A 28 -5.89 0.48 3.08
CA ASN A 28 -5.06 0.68 4.27
C ASN A 28 -5.23 -0.43 5.33
N THR A 29 -5.40 -1.67 4.86
CA THR A 29 -5.57 -2.85 5.73
C THR A 29 -4.31 -3.25 6.47
N GLN A 30 -3.12 -2.87 5.94
CA GLN A 30 -1.81 -3.16 6.52
C GLN A 30 -1.64 -4.65 6.84
N PRO A 31 -1.72 -5.54 5.81
CA PRO A 31 -1.85 -6.98 5.98
C PRO A 31 -0.49 -7.68 6.20
N TRP A 32 0.39 -7.06 6.98
CA TRP A 32 1.73 -7.55 7.29
C TRP A 32 1.99 -7.60 8.78
N ALA A 33 2.94 -8.45 9.14
CA ALA A 33 3.59 -8.49 10.44
C ALA A 33 5.09 -8.70 10.24
N PHE A 34 5.88 -8.13 11.16
CA PHE A 34 7.33 -8.27 11.17
C PHE A 34 7.76 -9.05 12.41
N ARG A 35 8.72 -9.95 12.24
CA ARG A 35 9.41 -10.60 13.35
C ARG A 35 10.91 -10.50 13.12
N LEU A 36 11.64 -10.10 14.14
CA LEU A 36 13.09 -10.15 14.14
C LEU A 36 13.53 -11.44 14.81
N ASP A 37 14.36 -12.21 14.14
CA ASP A 37 15.10 -13.31 14.76
C ASP A 37 16.36 -12.72 15.39
N PRO A 38 16.46 -12.67 16.73
CA PRO A 38 17.58 -12.02 17.40
C PRO A 38 18.90 -12.79 17.22
N ALA A 39 18.86 -14.08 16.93
CA ALA A 39 20.07 -14.90 16.75
C ALA A 39 20.74 -14.62 15.40
N SER A 40 19.95 -14.42 14.34
CA SER A 40 20.46 -14.18 12.99
C SER A 40 20.38 -12.72 12.54
N GLY A 41 19.69 -11.85 13.28
CA GLY A 41 19.37 -10.49 12.88
C GLY A 41 18.48 -10.40 11.64
N THR A 42 17.74 -11.48 11.31
CA THR A 42 16.93 -11.59 10.10
C THR A 42 15.50 -11.19 10.37
N PHE A 43 14.96 -10.28 9.56
CA PHE A 43 13.55 -9.92 9.59
C PHE A 43 12.73 -10.95 8.80
N GLN A 44 11.68 -11.47 9.40
CA GLN A 44 10.61 -12.21 8.75
C GLN A 44 9.47 -11.25 8.44
N VAL A 45 9.06 -11.19 7.17
CA VAL A 45 7.91 -10.42 6.71
C VAL A 45 6.78 -11.40 6.41
N ARG A 46 5.71 -11.33 7.17
CA ARG A 46 4.61 -12.29 7.16
C ARG A 46 3.30 -11.66 6.72
N ALA A 47 2.47 -12.43 6.03
CA ALA A 47 1.08 -12.07 5.80
C ALA A 47 0.27 -12.17 7.09
N VAL A 48 -0.73 -11.29 7.20
CA VAL A 48 -1.80 -11.34 8.20
C VAL A 48 -3.13 -11.51 7.43
N PRO A 49 -3.54 -12.75 7.10
CA PRO A 49 -4.70 -13.02 6.24
C PRO A 49 -6.01 -12.43 6.76
N GLU A 50 -6.16 -12.31 8.08
CA GLU A 50 -7.33 -11.73 8.76
C GLU A 50 -7.54 -10.26 8.42
N ARG A 51 -6.50 -9.59 7.90
CA ARG A 51 -6.53 -8.22 7.37
C ARG A 51 -6.70 -8.19 5.85
N GLY A 52 -6.91 -9.34 5.21
CA GLY A 52 -7.23 -9.45 3.79
C GLY A 52 -8.66 -9.03 3.50
N LEU A 53 -8.95 -8.83 2.22
CA LEU A 53 -10.27 -8.48 1.71
C LEU A 53 -10.88 -9.72 1.04
N ARG A 54 -11.88 -10.29 1.66
CA ARG A 54 -12.46 -11.56 1.25
C ARG A 54 -13.14 -11.49 -0.13
N TYR A 55 -13.84 -10.41 -0.38
CA TYR A 55 -14.63 -10.23 -1.61
C TYR A 55 -13.86 -9.46 -2.68
N THR A 56 -13.10 -8.46 -2.28
CA THR A 56 -12.32 -7.61 -3.20
C THR A 56 -11.04 -8.29 -3.67
N ASP A 57 -10.39 -9.09 -2.82
CA ASP A 57 -9.10 -9.75 -3.08
C ASP A 57 -9.09 -11.24 -2.66
N PRO A 58 -10.03 -12.08 -3.15
CA PRO A 58 -10.17 -13.46 -2.71
C PRO A 58 -8.92 -14.32 -2.96
N ALA A 59 -8.11 -13.99 -3.96
CA ALA A 59 -6.86 -14.68 -4.26
C ALA A 59 -5.67 -14.17 -3.42
N GLY A 60 -5.83 -13.07 -2.69
CA GLY A 60 -4.78 -12.43 -1.91
C GLY A 60 -3.71 -11.75 -2.75
N ARG A 61 -3.99 -11.44 -4.03
CA ARG A 61 -3.05 -10.76 -4.92
C ARG A 61 -2.70 -9.36 -4.40
N ALA A 62 -3.72 -8.56 -4.06
CA ALA A 62 -3.52 -7.21 -3.55
C ALA A 62 -2.88 -7.21 -2.15
N LEU A 63 -3.14 -8.24 -1.34
CA LEU A 63 -2.42 -8.49 -0.09
C LEU A 63 -0.92 -8.66 -0.37
N HIS A 64 -0.54 -9.52 -1.32
CA HIS A 64 0.86 -9.75 -1.66
C HIS A 64 1.54 -8.49 -2.22
N LEU A 65 0.85 -7.71 -3.08
CA LEU A 65 1.34 -6.41 -3.53
C LEU A 65 1.59 -5.46 -2.35
N SER A 66 0.66 -5.42 -1.39
CA SER A 66 0.78 -4.58 -0.19
C SER A 66 2.01 -4.97 0.65
N VAL A 67 2.22 -6.28 0.88
CA VAL A 67 3.40 -6.78 1.60
C VAL A 67 4.68 -6.52 0.79
N GLY A 68 4.64 -6.67 -0.54
CA GLY A 68 5.76 -6.32 -1.42
C GLY A 68 6.16 -4.85 -1.32
N ALA A 69 5.19 -3.93 -1.24
CA ALA A 69 5.46 -2.51 -1.02
C ALA A 69 6.12 -2.25 0.35
N SER A 70 5.67 -2.93 1.39
CA SER A 70 6.25 -2.86 2.72
C SER A 70 7.68 -3.44 2.75
N LEU A 71 7.91 -4.53 2.04
CA LEU A 71 9.24 -5.13 1.88
C LEU A 71 10.23 -4.17 1.20
N LEU A 72 9.80 -3.43 0.17
CA LEU A 72 10.67 -2.42 -0.44
C LEU A 72 11.04 -1.31 0.55
N ASN A 73 10.08 -0.79 1.29
CA ASN A 73 10.37 0.22 2.32
C ASN A 73 11.39 -0.28 3.35
N LEU A 74 11.25 -1.54 3.81
CA LEU A 74 12.22 -2.16 4.71
C LEU A 74 13.62 -2.19 4.09
N ARG A 75 13.74 -2.60 2.81
CA ARG A 75 15.01 -2.63 2.07
C ARG A 75 15.62 -1.24 1.93
N VAL A 76 14.81 -0.24 1.61
CA VAL A 76 15.25 1.17 1.50
C VAL A 76 15.76 1.69 2.84
N ALA A 77 15.06 1.42 3.94
CA ALA A 77 15.46 1.86 5.27
C ALA A 77 16.75 1.20 5.75
N ILE A 78 16.92 -0.10 5.52
CA ILE A 78 18.18 -0.83 5.81
C ILE A 78 19.33 -0.25 5.00
N ALA A 79 19.13 0.03 3.71
CA ALA A 79 20.15 0.63 2.85
C ALA A 79 20.50 2.05 3.29
N HIS A 80 19.51 2.84 3.73
CA HIS A 80 19.75 4.17 4.29
C HIS A 80 20.59 4.11 5.58
N GLY A 81 20.42 3.04 6.39
CA GLY A 81 21.27 2.73 7.55
C GLY A 81 22.67 2.18 7.20
N ALA A 82 23.14 2.34 5.96
CA ALA A 82 24.44 1.87 5.47
C ALA A 82 24.67 0.36 5.62
N ARG A 83 23.59 -0.45 5.47
CA ARG A 83 23.65 -1.91 5.41
C ARG A 83 23.08 -2.43 4.09
N SER A 84 23.51 -3.60 3.63
CA SER A 84 23.01 -4.24 2.43
C SER A 84 21.76 -5.09 2.76
N PRO A 85 20.57 -4.78 2.22
CA PRO A 85 19.36 -5.57 2.44
C PRO A 85 19.34 -6.82 1.55
N VAL A 86 19.74 -7.97 2.08
CA VAL A 86 19.64 -9.27 1.36
C VAL A 86 18.26 -9.86 1.60
N ALA A 87 17.41 -9.84 0.58
CA ALA A 87 16.03 -10.32 0.65
C ALA A 87 15.83 -11.64 -0.10
N ARG A 88 15.03 -12.55 0.46
CA ARG A 88 14.57 -13.78 -0.19
C ARG A 88 13.05 -13.86 -0.09
N LEU A 89 12.38 -14.01 -1.23
CA LEU A 89 10.92 -14.16 -1.30
C LEU A 89 10.52 -15.63 -1.12
N LEU A 90 9.39 -15.86 -0.44
CA LEU A 90 8.77 -17.17 -0.22
C LEU A 90 9.80 -18.23 0.22
N PRO A 91 10.55 -17.98 1.30
CA PRO A 91 11.72 -18.80 1.66
C PRO A 91 11.37 -20.21 2.11
N CYS A 92 10.11 -20.45 2.53
CA CYS A 92 9.65 -21.72 3.09
C CYS A 92 8.31 -22.14 2.45
N PRO A 93 8.28 -23.15 1.56
CA PRO A 93 7.04 -23.65 0.96
C PRO A 93 6.03 -24.18 1.99
N GLN A 94 6.51 -24.71 3.13
CA GLN A 94 5.69 -25.27 4.19
C GLN A 94 5.05 -24.19 5.09
N ASP A 95 5.54 -22.96 5.02
CA ASP A 95 4.98 -21.83 5.73
C ASP A 95 4.50 -20.75 4.72
N PRO A 96 3.31 -20.90 4.16
CA PRO A 96 2.78 -19.99 3.14
C PRO A 96 2.53 -18.57 3.66
N GLY A 97 2.48 -18.38 4.97
CA GLY A 97 2.36 -17.07 5.60
C GLY A 97 3.68 -16.29 5.66
N LEU A 98 4.83 -16.95 5.55
CA LEU A 98 6.14 -16.31 5.50
C LEU A 98 6.43 -15.85 4.06
N LEU A 99 6.23 -14.57 3.78
CA LEU A 99 6.31 -14.02 2.43
C LEU A 99 7.72 -13.59 2.04
N ALA A 100 8.53 -13.13 3.00
CA ALA A 100 9.93 -12.80 2.75
C ALA A 100 10.77 -12.88 4.03
N VAL A 101 12.08 -13.04 3.85
CA VAL A 101 13.08 -12.78 4.87
C VAL A 101 14.05 -11.72 4.38
N VAL A 102 14.50 -10.84 5.28
CA VAL A 102 15.46 -9.79 4.97
C VAL A 102 16.56 -9.80 6.01
N ARG A 103 17.79 -9.99 5.56
CA ARG A 103 18.97 -9.91 6.43
C ARG A 103 19.75 -8.65 6.11
N PRO A 104 19.93 -7.73 7.08
CA PRO A 104 20.86 -6.62 6.95
C PRO A 104 22.30 -7.18 6.96
N ALA A 105 22.99 -7.10 5.83
CA ALA A 105 24.34 -7.64 5.68
C ALA A 105 25.38 -6.53 5.61
N GLY A 106 26.59 -6.82 6.10
CA GLY A 106 27.73 -5.88 6.07
C GLY A 106 27.50 -4.63 6.93
N THR A 107 28.60 -3.97 7.25
CA THR A 107 28.64 -2.65 7.88
C THR A 107 29.51 -1.74 7.01
N GLY A 108 29.23 -0.43 7.01
CA GLY A 108 30.03 0.53 6.24
C GLY A 108 29.77 0.51 4.73
N VAL A 109 28.66 -0.09 4.28
CA VAL A 109 28.21 0.06 2.89
C VAL A 109 27.98 1.54 2.61
N ARG A 110 28.48 2.02 1.47
CA ARG A 110 28.29 3.43 1.09
C ARG A 110 26.80 3.73 1.02
N ARG A 111 26.36 4.76 1.73
CA ARG A 111 24.97 5.23 1.66
C ARG A 111 24.61 5.55 0.20
N PRO A 112 23.39 5.24 -0.23
CA PRO A 112 22.92 5.64 -1.54
C PRO A 112 23.08 7.16 -1.73
N THR A 113 23.49 7.57 -2.91
CA THR A 113 23.63 8.99 -3.31
C THR A 113 22.70 9.30 -4.47
N GLY A 114 22.43 10.59 -4.73
CA GLY A 114 21.50 11.02 -5.76
C GLY A 114 20.08 10.57 -5.49
N HIS A 115 19.28 10.32 -6.53
CA HIS A 115 17.87 9.95 -6.39
C HIS A 115 17.59 8.74 -5.50
N ARG A 116 18.55 7.83 -5.33
CA ARG A 116 18.42 6.70 -4.37
C ARG A 116 18.45 7.13 -2.91
N ALA A 117 19.12 8.22 -2.57
CA ALA A 117 19.09 8.78 -1.22
C ALA A 117 17.71 9.36 -0.90
N ASP A 118 17.04 9.91 -1.90
CA ASP A 118 15.75 10.57 -1.73
C ASP A 118 14.59 9.58 -1.50
N LEU A 119 14.79 8.27 -1.80
CA LEU A 119 13.75 7.25 -1.61
C LEU A 119 13.36 7.07 -0.14
N TYR A 120 14.29 7.20 0.80
CA TYR A 120 13.98 7.08 2.22
C TYR A 120 13.10 8.23 2.70
N GLU A 121 13.42 9.45 2.33
CA GLU A 121 12.62 10.64 2.64
C GLU A 121 11.25 10.60 1.94
N ALA A 122 11.22 10.04 0.73
CA ALA A 122 9.98 9.85 -0.02
C ALA A 122 9.00 8.90 0.68
N ILE A 123 9.45 7.95 1.51
CA ILE A 123 8.57 7.05 2.28
C ILE A 123 7.54 7.86 3.09
N TRP A 124 7.98 8.94 3.73
CA TRP A 124 7.16 9.74 4.63
C TRP A 124 6.28 10.76 3.90
N ARG A 125 6.68 11.17 2.69
CA ARG A 125 5.93 12.12 1.84
C ARG A 125 4.96 11.46 0.88
N ARG A 126 5.12 10.16 0.62
CA ARG A 126 4.30 9.41 -0.32
C ARG A 126 2.89 9.17 0.23
N HIS A 127 1.91 9.79 -0.36
CA HIS A 127 0.48 9.57 -0.10
C HIS A 127 -0.29 9.36 -1.40
N SER A 128 -1.41 8.62 -1.35
CA SER A 128 -2.34 8.57 -2.47
C SER A 128 -3.02 9.91 -2.64
N SER A 129 -2.95 10.51 -3.82
CA SER A 129 -3.69 11.72 -4.12
C SER A 129 -4.89 11.40 -5.01
N ARG A 130 -6.08 11.62 -4.52
CA ARG A 130 -7.34 11.50 -5.27
C ARG A 130 -7.88 12.87 -5.69
N LEU A 131 -6.99 13.84 -5.77
CA LEU A 131 -7.28 15.21 -6.20
C LEU A 131 -7.02 15.34 -7.71
N PRO A 132 -7.57 16.37 -8.37
CA PRO A 132 -7.20 16.71 -9.73
C PRO A 132 -5.70 16.99 -9.84
N PHE A 133 -5.07 16.52 -10.92
CA PHE A 133 -3.70 16.86 -11.26
C PHE A 133 -3.66 17.99 -12.27
N THR A 134 -2.51 18.64 -12.40
CA THR A 134 -2.28 19.63 -13.42
C THR A 134 -2.14 18.95 -14.78
N GLY A 135 -2.42 19.65 -15.88
CA GLY A 135 -2.17 19.15 -17.24
C GLY A 135 -0.69 19.16 -17.64
N GLN A 136 0.24 19.39 -16.71
CA GLN A 136 1.66 19.40 -17.03
C GLN A 136 2.15 18.00 -17.44
N PRO A 137 2.78 17.85 -18.62
CA PRO A 137 3.26 16.57 -19.11
C PRO A 137 4.43 16.06 -18.25
N LEU A 138 4.51 14.73 -18.11
CA LEU A 138 5.66 14.08 -17.49
C LEU A 138 6.86 14.10 -18.43
N PRO A 139 8.03 14.62 -18.02
CA PRO A 139 9.23 14.58 -18.83
C PRO A 139 9.64 13.15 -19.21
N ALA A 140 10.18 12.99 -20.42
CA ALA A 140 10.56 11.67 -20.94
C ALA A 140 11.61 10.97 -20.05
N TYR A 141 12.57 11.74 -19.51
CA TYR A 141 13.58 11.18 -18.60
C TYR A 141 12.96 10.63 -17.32
N VAL A 142 11.95 11.31 -16.75
CA VAL A 142 11.22 10.81 -15.55
C VAL A 142 10.52 9.50 -15.88
N ARG A 143 9.81 9.41 -17.04
CA ARG A 143 9.19 8.15 -17.48
C ARG A 143 10.22 7.03 -17.62
N GLY A 144 11.41 7.34 -18.14
CA GLY A 144 12.52 6.41 -18.24
C GLY A 144 12.98 5.88 -16.87
N GLU A 145 13.24 6.78 -15.93
CA GLU A 145 13.68 6.43 -14.57
C GLU A 145 12.62 5.59 -13.82
N LEU A 146 11.33 5.94 -13.93
CA LEU A 146 10.24 5.15 -13.37
C LEU A 146 10.19 3.74 -13.98
N GLY A 147 10.46 3.62 -15.29
CA GLY A 147 10.58 2.34 -15.98
C GLY A 147 11.76 1.50 -15.48
N GLU A 148 12.93 2.13 -15.23
CA GLU A 148 14.08 1.47 -14.63
C GLU A 148 13.79 1.00 -13.20
N ALA A 149 13.12 1.83 -12.39
CA ALA A 149 12.72 1.45 -11.04
C ALA A 149 11.84 0.19 -11.03
N ALA A 150 10.88 0.09 -11.96
CA ALA A 150 10.06 -1.11 -12.10
C ALA A 150 10.88 -2.33 -12.51
N ARG A 151 11.80 -2.17 -13.48
CA ARG A 151 12.66 -3.26 -13.96
C ARG A 151 13.61 -3.78 -12.89
N ALA A 152 14.14 -2.91 -12.06
CA ALA A 152 15.00 -3.29 -10.93
C ALA A 152 14.33 -4.27 -9.95
N GLU A 153 13.00 -4.25 -9.89
CA GLU A 153 12.20 -5.14 -9.03
C GLU A 153 11.53 -6.30 -9.82
N GLY A 154 11.90 -6.49 -11.09
CA GLY A 154 11.39 -7.59 -11.92
C GLY A 154 10.00 -7.38 -12.51
N ALA A 155 9.60 -6.13 -12.71
CA ALA A 155 8.38 -5.75 -13.40
C ALA A 155 8.66 -4.78 -14.56
N ARG A 156 7.65 -4.51 -15.36
CA ARG A 156 7.72 -3.51 -16.44
C ARG A 156 6.68 -2.43 -16.20
N LEU A 157 7.03 -1.19 -16.49
CA LEU A 157 6.12 -0.06 -16.49
C LEU A 157 5.88 0.38 -17.94
N TRP A 158 4.61 0.41 -18.33
CA TRP A 158 4.20 0.83 -19.66
C TRP A 158 3.33 2.08 -19.56
N PHE A 159 3.59 3.03 -20.44
CA PHE A 159 2.79 4.25 -20.59
C PHE A 159 1.98 4.13 -21.89
N PRO A 160 0.68 3.84 -21.82
CA PRO A 160 -0.19 3.74 -22.97
C PRO A 160 -0.38 5.10 -23.66
N ASP A 161 -0.74 5.06 -24.93
CA ASP A 161 -1.20 6.24 -25.66
C ASP A 161 -2.57 6.74 -25.15
N PRO A 162 -3.06 7.90 -25.62
CA PRO A 162 -4.33 8.45 -25.14
C PRO A 162 -5.54 7.55 -25.44
N VAL A 163 -5.56 6.85 -26.58
CA VAL A 163 -6.67 5.96 -26.96
C VAL A 163 -6.73 4.76 -26.03
N GLU A 164 -5.60 4.14 -25.80
CA GLU A 164 -5.48 3.01 -24.88
C GLU A 164 -5.71 3.42 -23.44
N THR A 165 -5.23 4.59 -23.02
CA THR A 165 -5.53 5.17 -21.70
C THR A 165 -7.04 5.30 -21.49
N ALA A 166 -7.76 5.86 -22.47
CA ALA A 166 -9.22 5.97 -22.39
C ALA A 166 -9.91 4.59 -22.32
N ARG A 167 -9.39 3.58 -23.04
CA ARG A 167 -9.89 2.21 -22.96
C ARG A 167 -9.71 1.63 -21.53
N LEU A 168 -8.53 1.77 -20.95
CA LEU A 168 -8.22 1.29 -19.60
C LEU A 168 -9.10 1.97 -18.53
N LEU A 169 -9.34 3.26 -18.67
CA LEU A 169 -10.22 4.01 -17.78
C LEU A 169 -11.68 3.55 -17.89
N ARG A 170 -12.19 3.27 -19.11
CA ARG A 170 -13.54 2.69 -19.28
C ARG A 170 -13.69 1.34 -18.62
N LEU A 171 -12.70 0.44 -18.73
CA LEU A 171 -12.71 -0.86 -18.05
C LEU A 171 -12.69 -0.69 -16.52
N THR A 172 -11.96 0.31 -16.04
CA THR A 172 -11.91 0.64 -14.61
C THR A 172 -13.25 1.20 -14.12
N ALA A 173 -13.92 2.03 -14.94
CA ALA A 173 -15.27 2.55 -14.64
C ALA A 173 -16.32 1.43 -14.59
N GLU A 174 -16.25 0.47 -15.52
CA GLU A 174 -17.10 -0.72 -15.51
C GLU A 174 -16.88 -1.54 -14.23
N ALA A 175 -15.64 -1.75 -13.82
CA ALA A 175 -15.33 -2.43 -12.58
C ALA A 175 -15.90 -1.71 -11.35
N GLU A 176 -15.82 -0.39 -11.34
CA GLU A 176 -16.36 0.43 -10.25
C GLU A 176 -17.89 0.33 -10.20
N ARG A 177 -18.54 0.32 -11.35
CA ARG A 177 -20.00 0.09 -11.44
C ARG A 177 -20.39 -1.28 -10.88
N ARG A 178 -19.63 -2.34 -11.21
CA ARG A 178 -19.83 -3.68 -10.66
C ARG A 178 -19.59 -3.72 -9.15
N ASN A 179 -18.55 -3.07 -8.65
CA ASN A 179 -18.24 -3.01 -7.22
C ASN A 179 -19.37 -2.34 -6.42
N ARG A 180 -20.00 -1.30 -7.00
CA ARG A 180 -21.17 -0.65 -6.39
C ARG A 180 -22.44 -1.53 -6.39
N ALA A 181 -22.59 -2.33 -7.42
CA ALA A 181 -23.76 -3.22 -7.57
C ALA A 181 -23.65 -4.50 -6.72
N ASP A 182 -22.45 -4.89 -6.32
CA ASP A 182 -22.19 -6.07 -5.50
C ASP A 182 -22.29 -5.72 -4.00
N PRO A 183 -23.31 -6.23 -3.28
CA PRO A 183 -23.54 -5.84 -1.89
C PRO A 183 -22.44 -6.27 -0.94
N ASP A 184 -21.78 -7.41 -1.18
CA ASP A 184 -20.72 -7.92 -0.34
C ASP A 184 -19.44 -7.07 -0.47
N ARG A 185 -19.06 -6.71 -1.69
CA ARG A 185 -17.93 -5.82 -1.98
C ARG A 185 -18.18 -4.41 -1.44
N ALA A 186 -19.41 -3.92 -1.60
CA ALA A 186 -19.83 -2.64 -1.07
C ALA A 186 -19.73 -2.61 0.47
N ALA A 187 -20.26 -3.62 1.14
CA ALA A 187 -20.20 -3.75 2.60
C ALA A 187 -18.77 -3.92 3.11
N GLU A 188 -17.93 -4.69 2.39
CA GLU A 188 -16.52 -4.84 2.72
C GLU A 188 -15.78 -3.51 2.61
N SER A 189 -15.95 -2.79 1.50
CA SER A 189 -15.29 -1.47 1.29
C SER A 189 -15.72 -0.45 2.33
N ASN A 190 -17.00 -0.41 2.67
CA ASN A 190 -17.55 0.52 3.65
C ASN A 190 -16.98 0.31 5.06
N ARG A 191 -16.68 -0.95 5.46
CA ARG A 191 -16.04 -1.24 6.74
C ARG A 191 -14.65 -0.61 6.90
N TRP A 192 -13.98 -0.31 5.81
CA TRP A 192 -12.65 0.30 5.81
C TRP A 192 -12.67 1.83 5.65
N VAL A 193 -13.84 2.45 5.56
CA VAL A 193 -13.98 3.90 5.59
C VAL A 193 -14.45 4.33 6.97
N HIS A 194 -13.69 5.20 7.61
CA HIS A 194 -14.00 5.70 8.93
C HIS A 194 -14.50 7.13 8.84
N GLN A 195 -15.67 7.37 9.40
CA GLN A 195 -16.13 8.70 9.73
C GLN A 195 -15.26 9.23 10.88
N ASP A 196 -15.17 10.54 11.04
CA ASP A 196 -14.29 11.24 12.00
C ASP A 196 -14.44 10.74 13.45
N LEU A 197 -14.04 9.49 13.68
CA LEU A 197 -14.05 8.85 14.98
C LEU A 197 -12.88 9.36 15.84
N ARG A 198 -13.14 9.59 17.09
CA ARG A 198 -12.10 9.91 18.07
C ARG A 198 -12.10 8.85 19.18
N PRO A 199 -10.98 8.16 19.45
CA PRO A 199 -9.70 8.21 18.74
C PRO A 199 -9.79 7.67 17.32
N ALA A 200 -9.03 8.25 16.38
CA ALA A 200 -8.99 7.79 15.00
C ALA A 200 -8.44 6.34 14.94
N PRO A 201 -9.08 5.44 14.15
CA PRO A 201 -8.55 4.12 13.92
C PRO A 201 -7.17 4.18 13.24
N ASP A 202 -6.30 3.25 13.57
CA ASP A 202 -4.96 3.11 12.99
C ASP A 202 -4.93 2.38 11.64
N THR A 203 -6.09 2.01 11.11
CA THR A 203 -6.32 1.32 9.82
C THR A 203 -7.46 1.96 9.06
N GLY A 204 -7.66 1.51 7.82
CA GLY A 204 -8.73 2.02 6.97
C GLY A 204 -8.47 3.44 6.46
N LEU A 205 -9.49 4.05 5.92
CA LEU A 205 -9.42 5.32 5.22
C LEU A 205 -10.27 6.36 5.95
N PRO A 206 -9.69 7.43 6.49
CA PRO A 206 -10.45 8.59 6.93
C PRO A 206 -11.21 9.18 5.74
N ARG A 207 -12.39 9.72 5.97
CA ARG A 207 -13.22 10.31 4.92
C ARG A 207 -12.50 11.41 4.13
N ALA A 208 -11.69 12.20 4.79
CA ALA A 208 -10.88 13.26 4.20
C ALA A 208 -9.93 12.80 3.06
N VAL A 209 -9.58 11.49 3.00
CA VAL A 209 -8.69 10.97 1.95
C VAL A 209 -9.43 10.50 0.68
N LEU A 210 -10.77 10.51 0.66
CA LEU A 210 -11.55 10.01 -0.47
C LEU A 210 -11.49 10.93 -1.69
N GLY A 211 -11.27 12.23 -1.48
CA GLY A 211 -11.15 13.22 -2.56
C GLY A 211 -12.48 13.53 -3.26
N PRO A 212 -12.49 14.54 -4.16
CA PRO A 212 -13.66 14.90 -4.96
C PRO A 212 -13.94 13.85 -6.04
N GLN A 213 -15.13 13.94 -6.64
CA GLN A 213 -15.46 13.21 -7.87
C GLN A 213 -14.96 13.98 -9.09
N ASP A 214 -14.65 13.27 -10.18
CA ASP A 214 -14.44 13.92 -11.47
C ASP A 214 -15.79 14.37 -12.04
N ALA A 215 -15.96 15.67 -12.21
CA ALA A 215 -17.17 16.27 -12.79
C ALA A 215 -17.46 15.81 -14.22
N CYS A 216 -16.44 15.34 -14.95
CA CYS A 216 -16.56 14.81 -16.29
C CYS A 216 -16.63 13.28 -16.35
N GLU A 217 -16.60 12.60 -15.24
CA GLU A 217 -16.66 11.12 -15.10
C GLU A 217 -15.60 10.36 -15.91
N ARG A 218 -14.51 11.01 -16.31
CA ARG A 218 -13.44 10.41 -17.11
C ARG A 218 -12.50 9.57 -16.29
N ILE A 219 -12.24 9.97 -15.03
CA ILE A 219 -11.34 9.29 -14.10
C ILE A 219 -12.18 8.54 -13.06
N PRO A 220 -12.27 7.21 -13.17
CA PRO A 220 -13.08 6.37 -12.28
C PRO A 220 -12.40 6.21 -10.93
N LEU A 221 -12.56 7.18 -10.05
CA LEU A 221 -12.10 7.06 -8.68
C LEU A 221 -12.94 6.04 -7.93
N ARG A 222 -12.30 5.29 -7.02
CA ARG A 222 -12.98 4.29 -6.22
C ARG A 222 -14.02 4.92 -5.30
N ASP A 223 -15.23 4.38 -5.32
CA ASP A 223 -16.30 4.67 -4.39
C ASP A 223 -16.27 3.69 -3.22
N PHE A 224 -15.53 4.00 -2.19
CA PHE A 224 -15.36 3.14 -1.02
C PHE A 224 -16.64 2.95 -0.20
N THR A 225 -17.65 3.80 -0.38
CA THR A 225 -18.89 3.78 0.44
C THR A 225 -20.06 3.15 -0.28
N ALA A 226 -19.90 2.69 -1.54
CA ALA A 226 -20.95 2.20 -2.45
C ALA A 226 -22.14 3.19 -2.64
N ARG A 227 -22.16 4.25 -1.91
CA ARG A 227 -23.10 5.36 -1.99
C ARG A 227 -22.29 6.62 -1.97
N ARG A 228 -21.66 6.97 -3.10
CA ARG A 228 -21.02 8.28 -3.18
C ARG A 228 -22.08 9.31 -2.88
N HIS A 229 -21.90 9.93 -1.75
CA HIS A 229 -22.76 11.00 -1.28
C HIS A 229 -22.55 12.16 -2.23
N THR A 230 -23.46 12.28 -3.17
CA THR A 230 -23.52 13.41 -4.10
C THR A 230 -23.54 14.75 -3.38
N GLU A 231 -23.96 14.76 -2.11
CA GLU A 231 -24.04 15.96 -1.27
C GLU A 231 -22.74 16.30 -0.52
N GLU A 232 -21.80 15.35 -0.35
CA GLU A 232 -20.65 15.55 0.53
C GLU A 232 -19.29 15.52 -0.19
N LEU A 233 -19.21 14.95 -1.38
CA LEU A 233 -18.01 14.96 -2.20
C LEU A 233 -18.21 15.89 -3.39
N VAL A 234 -17.67 17.09 -3.26
CA VAL A 234 -17.72 18.11 -4.31
C VAL A 234 -17.17 17.53 -5.63
N ALA A 235 -17.92 17.61 -6.70
CA ALA A 235 -17.41 17.31 -8.03
C ALA A 235 -16.48 18.44 -8.50
N ARG A 236 -15.33 18.07 -9.07
CA ARG A 236 -14.33 18.99 -9.62
C ARG A 236 -13.89 18.50 -11.00
N PRO A 237 -13.54 19.40 -11.94
CA PRO A 237 -12.92 18.97 -13.19
C PRO A 237 -11.53 18.40 -12.90
N PHE A 238 -11.27 17.22 -13.46
CA PHE A 238 -9.96 16.60 -13.45
C PHE A 238 -9.24 16.89 -14.78
N GLU A 239 -7.97 16.54 -14.85
CA GLU A 239 -7.16 16.71 -16.06
C GLU A 239 -7.80 16.03 -17.28
N ALA A 240 -7.73 16.70 -18.43
CA ALA A 240 -8.33 16.20 -19.67
C ALA A 240 -7.57 14.98 -20.23
N GLU A 241 -6.25 14.97 -20.06
CA GLU A 241 -5.34 13.93 -20.54
C GLU A 241 -4.59 13.32 -19.35
N PRO A 242 -5.21 12.37 -18.62
CA PRO A 242 -4.55 11.75 -17.49
C PRO A 242 -3.39 10.86 -17.94
N VAL A 243 -2.25 11.00 -17.29
CA VAL A 243 -1.13 10.07 -17.49
C VAL A 243 -1.36 8.84 -16.63
N VAL A 244 -1.54 7.70 -17.26
CA VAL A 244 -1.69 6.39 -16.62
C VAL A 244 -0.48 5.54 -16.97
N ALA A 245 0.17 4.99 -15.97
CA ALA A 245 1.20 3.97 -16.13
C ALA A 245 0.63 2.60 -15.73
N VAL A 246 0.98 1.57 -16.47
CA VAL A 246 0.53 0.19 -16.25
C VAL A 246 1.71 -0.66 -15.80
N LEU A 247 1.63 -1.19 -14.59
CA LEU A 247 2.62 -2.10 -14.03
C LEU A 247 2.30 -3.54 -14.43
N ILE A 248 3.28 -4.25 -14.99
CA ILE A 248 3.10 -5.54 -15.63
C ILE A 248 4.19 -6.50 -15.16
N THR A 249 3.83 -7.76 -14.91
CA THR A 249 4.76 -8.87 -14.66
C THR A 249 4.64 -9.92 -15.77
N GLU A 250 5.69 -10.71 -15.96
CA GLU A 250 5.72 -11.80 -16.93
C GLU A 250 4.81 -12.96 -16.51
N HIS A 251 4.75 -13.24 -15.21
CA HIS A 251 3.95 -14.32 -14.64
C HIS A 251 2.99 -13.78 -13.59
N ASP A 252 2.04 -14.61 -13.15
CA ASP A 252 0.99 -14.25 -12.20
C ASP A 252 0.97 -15.15 -10.97
N ARG A 253 2.13 -15.35 -10.37
CA ARG A 253 2.34 -16.18 -9.18
C ARG A 253 2.56 -15.30 -7.95
N ARG A 254 2.49 -15.88 -6.77
CA ARG A 254 2.71 -15.16 -5.50
C ARG A 254 4.04 -14.39 -5.45
N ALA A 255 5.11 -14.96 -6.00
CA ALA A 255 6.41 -14.28 -6.10
C ALA A 255 6.34 -13.06 -7.02
N ASP A 256 5.58 -13.13 -8.10
CA ASP A 256 5.43 -12.02 -9.05
C ASP A 256 4.57 -10.92 -8.45
N TRP A 257 3.56 -11.26 -7.65
CA TRP A 257 2.77 -10.28 -6.89
C TRP A 257 3.62 -9.53 -5.86
N LEU A 258 4.53 -10.24 -5.16
CA LEU A 258 5.48 -9.59 -4.23
C LEU A 258 6.45 -8.68 -4.98
N ARG A 259 6.99 -9.11 -6.13
CA ARG A 259 7.84 -8.26 -6.99
C ARG A 259 7.08 -7.05 -7.50
N ALA A 260 5.85 -7.24 -7.98
CA ALA A 260 4.99 -6.14 -8.41
C ALA A 260 4.71 -5.13 -7.29
N GLY A 261 4.56 -5.59 -6.06
CA GLY A 261 4.42 -4.72 -4.89
C GLY A 261 5.67 -3.89 -4.62
N GLN A 262 6.85 -4.52 -4.70
CA GLN A 262 8.13 -3.82 -4.60
C GLN A 262 8.29 -2.81 -5.76
N ALA A 263 8.01 -3.22 -6.98
CA ALA A 263 8.09 -2.35 -8.16
C ALA A 263 7.12 -1.16 -8.07
N LEU A 264 5.87 -1.39 -7.67
CA LEU A 264 4.88 -0.34 -7.43
C LEU A 264 5.42 0.70 -6.44
N GLN A 265 5.95 0.24 -5.33
CA GLN A 265 6.46 1.13 -4.29
C GLN A 265 7.71 1.87 -4.74
N HIS A 266 8.63 1.21 -5.46
CA HIS A 266 9.84 1.86 -5.99
C HIS A 266 9.48 2.98 -6.99
N VAL A 267 8.60 2.69 -7.94
CA VAL A 267 8.04 3.68 -8.87
C VAL A 267 7.38 4.84 -8.11
N TRP A 268 6.61 4.55 -7.09
CA TRP A 268 5.88 5.57 -6.35
C TRP A 268 6.80 6.45 -5.49
N LEU A 269 7.79 5.88 -4.82
CA LEU A 269 8.78 6.65 -4.06
C LEU A 269 9.58 7.55 -5.00
N LEU A 270 10.04 7.03 -6.13
CA LEU A 270 10.79 7.81 -7.12
C LEU A 270 9.92 8.93 -7.73
N ALA A 271 8.66 8.63 -8.08
CA ALA A 271 7.70 9.65 -8.52
C ALA A 271 7.52 10.74 -7.45
N THR A 272 7.44 10.36 -6.18
CA THR A 272 7.34 11.30 -5.06
C THR A 272 8.59 12.17 -4.92
N ALA A 273 9.78 11.60 -5.12
CA ALA A 273 11.04 12.33 -5.13
C ALA A 273 11.09 13.39 -6.25
N HIS A 274 10.50 13.07 -7.43
CA HIS A 274 10.31 14.01 -8.54
C HIS A 274 9.16 15.01 -8.34
N GLY A 275 8.52 15.03 -7.18
CA GLY A 275 7.38 15.93 -6.91
C GLY A 275 6.05 15.49 -7.55
N LEU A 276 6.02 14.31 -8.15
CA LEU A 276 4.79 13.74 -8.71
C LEU A 276 3.87 13.20 -7.61
N ARG A 277 2.58 13.17 -7.92
CA ARG A 277 1.54 12.51 -7.14
C ARG A 277 1.04 11.27 -7.88
N ALA A 278 0.56 10.30 -7.11
CA ALA A 278 0.00 9.08 -7.68
C ALA A 278 -1.36 8.73 -7.07
N SER A 279 -2.21 8.16 -7.91
CA SER A 279 -3.49 7.55 -7.55
C SER A 279 -3.54 6.14 -8.15
N LEU A 280 -3.87 5.15 -7.34
CA LEU A 280 -3.96 3.76 -7.80
C LEU A 280 -5.38 3.46 -8.27
N LEU A 281 -5.51 2.89 -9.46
CA LEU A 281 -6.77 2.46 -10.06
C LEU A 281 -6.77 0.92 -10.07
N HIS A 282 -7.28 0.33 -9.00
CA HIS A 282 -7.20 -1.11 -8.76
C HIS A 282 -8.45 -1.88 -9.19
N GLN A 283 -9.57 -1.21 -9.38
CA GLN A 283 -10.90 -1.80 -9.51
C GLN A 283 -10.99 -2.86 -10.62
N GLY A 284 -10.46 -2.57 -11.82
CA GLY A 284 -10.45 -3.51 -12.94
C GLY A 284 -9.65 -4.78 -12.70
N LEU A 285 -8.73 -4.74 -11.74
CA LEU A 285 -7.87 -5.88 -11.39
C LEU A 285 -8.53 -6.87 -10.41
N GLU A 286 -9.67 -6.51 -9.86
CA GLU A 286 -10.44 -7.31 -8.92
C GLU A 286 -11.40 -8.28 -9.62
N TRP A 287 -11.67 -8.04 -10.91
CA TRP A 287 -12.56 -8.84 -11.75
C TRP A 287 -11.72 -9.61 -12.77
N PRO A 288 -11.71 -10.95 -12.74
CA PRO A 288 -10.82 -11.75 -13.59
C PRO A 288 -11.00 -11.51 -15.09
N ASP A 289 -12.21 -11.26 -15.55
CA ASP A 289 -12.53 -10.96 -16.94
C ASP A 289 -11.99 -9.57 -17.36
N LEU A 290 -12.24 -8.54 -16.54
CA LEU A 290 -11.75 -7.20 -16.81
C LEU A 290 -10.23 -7.14 -16.71
N ARG A 291 -9.64 -7.85 -15.75
CA ARG A 291 -8.19 -7.93 -15.60
C ARG A 291 -7.51 -8.50 -16.84
N ARG A 292 -8.09 -9.54 -17.46
CA ARG A 292 -7.59 -10.06 -18.74
C ARG A 292 -7.69 -9.01 -19.84
N SER A 293 -8.79 -8.27 -19.88
CA SER A 293 -9.02 -7.21 -20.86
C SER A 293 -8.11 -5.99 -20.67
N LEU A 294 -7.51 -5.79 -19.49
CA LEU A 294 -6.54 -4.72 -19.24
C LEU A 294 -5.16 -5.01 -19.87
N SER A 295 -4.89 -6.22 -20.34
CA SER A 295 -3.60 -6.58 -20.95
C SER A 295 -3.36 -5.83 -22.24
N PRO A 296 -2.16 -5.24 -22.46
CA PRO A 296 -1.85 -4.42 -23.63
C PRO A 296 -1.77 -5.22 -24.94
N THR A 297 -1.58 -6.54 -24.86
CA THR A 297 -1.42 -7.37 -26.07
C THR A 297 -2.12 -8.73 -25.85
N PRO A 298 -3.19 -9.00 -26.61
CA PRO A 298 -3.79 -10.33 -26.63
C PRO A 298 -2.75 -11.39 -27.05
N GLY A 299 -2.67 -12.49 -26.30
CA GLY A 299 -1.79 -13.61 -26.64
C GLY A 299 -0.34 -13.53 -26.14
N ARG A 300 0.13 -12.41 -25.59
CA ARG A 300 1.42 -12.35 -24.87
C ARG A 300 1.22 -12.67 -23.39
N THR A 301 2.17 -13.41 -22.82
CA THR A 301 2.24 -13.68 -21.38
C THR A 301 2.64 -12.40 -20.65
N SER A 302 1.64 -11.56 -20.33
CA SER A 302 1.83 -10.34 -19.55
C SER A 302 0.64 -10.14 -18.66
N HIS A 303 0.90 -9.94 -17.36
CA HIS A 303 -0.13 -9.83 -16.35
C HIS A 303 -0.12 -8.44 -15.74
N VAL A 304 -1.21 -7.69 -15.93
CA VAL A 304 -1.38 -6.37 -15.34
C VAL A 304 -1.52 -6.53 -13.82
N GLN A 305 -0.70 -5.78 -13.09
CA GLN A 305 -0.68 -5.80 -11.63
C GLN A 305 -1.22 -4.52 -11.00
N MET A 306 -1.04 -3.36 -11.66
CA MET A 306 -1.56 -2.08 -11.17
C MET A 306 -1.69 -1.06 -12.30
N LEU A 307 -2.72 -0.21 -12.23
CA LEU A 307 -2.81 1.03 -12.98
C LEU A 307 -2.49 2.19 -12.04
N ILE A 308 -1.57 3.06 -12.44
CA ILE A 308 -1.06 4.17 -11.65
C ILE A 308 -1.31 5.46 -12.41
N ARG A 309 -2.26 6.27 -11.96
CA ARG A 309 -2.44 7.62 -12.47
C ARG A 309 -1.38 8.52 -11.83
N LEU A 310 -0.61 9.23 -12.65
CA LEU A 310 0.53 10.06 -12.25
C LEU A 310 0.33 11.50 -12.73
N GLY A 311 0.82 12.47 -11.97
CA GLY A 311 0.81 13.86 -12.37
C GLY A 311 1.33 14.80 -11.28
N TYR A 312 1.50 16.06 -11.62
CA TYR A 312 1.77 17.11 -10.65
C TYR A 312 0.46 17.60 -10.04
N GLY A 313 0.45 17.91 -8.77
CA GLY A 313 -0.75 18.35 -8.09
C GLY A 313 -0.56 18.46 -6.57
N PRO A 314 -1.63 18.78 -5.85
CA PRO A 314 -1.57 18.93 -4.41
C PRO A 314 -1.26 17.60 -3.71
N GLU A 315 -0.70 17.70 -2.53
CA GLU A 315 -0.44 16.52 -1.70
C GLU A 315 -1.75 15.85 -1.26
N GLY A 316 -1.75 14.52 -1.28
CA GLY A 316 -2.85 13.75 -0.71
C GLY A 316 -2.80 13.78 0.82
N THR A 317 -3.96 13.63 1.45
CA THR A 317 -4.04 13.48 2.90
C THR A 317 -3.43 12.15 3.34
N ALA A 318 -2.68 12.16 4.44
CA ALA A 318 -2.10 10.96 5.03
C ALA A 318 -3.20 10.03 5.58
N SER A 319 -3.06 8.74 5.33
CA SER A 319 -3.84 7.72 6.03
C SER A 319 -3.10 7.28 7.29
N PRO A 320 -3.80 6.89 8.36
CA PRO A 320 -3.19 6.43 9.60
C PRO A 320 -2.36 5.16 9.39
N ARG A 321 -1.46 4.89 10.33
CA ARG A 321 -0.67 3.66 10.35
C ARG A 321 -0.74 3.03 11.74
N ARG A 322 -0.76 1.69 11.78
CA ARG A 322 -0.61 0.93 13.02
C ARG A 322 0.77 1.17 13.59
N ASP A 323 0.83 1.24 14.91
CA ASP A 323 2.10 1.12 15.60
C ASP A 323 2.67 -0.29 15.32
N PRO A 324 3.88 -0.40 14.77
CA PRO A 324 4.50 -1.69 14.50
C PRO A 324 4.72 -2.56 15.74
N ASP A 325 4.75 -1.97 16.94
CA ASP A 325 4.92 -2.69 18.21
C ASP A 325 3.63 -3.38 18.71
N THR A 326 2.47 -3.10 18.10
CA THR A 326 1.23 -3.81 18.41
C THR A 326 1.17 -5.15 17.66
N ALA A 327 1.83 -6.18 18.21
CA ALA A 327 1.71 -7.55 17.71
C ALA A 327 0.23 -8.02 17.76
N PRO A 328 -0.28 -8.75 16.74
CA PRO A 328 -1.60 -9.38 16.84
C PRO A 328 -1.55 -10.45 17.93
N GLY A 329 -2.25 -10.25 19.04
CA GLY A 329 -2.34 -11.21 20.14
C GLY A 329 -2.38 -10.62 21.55
N ARG A 330 -2.05 -9.36 21.75
CA ARG A 330 -2.32 -8.67 23.01
C ARG A 330 -3.54 -7.76 22.85
N GLY A 331 -4.73 -8.30 23.11
CA GLY A 331 -5.88 -7.48 23.44
C GLY A 331 -5.47 -6.56 24.60
N ARG A 332 -5.72 -5.27 24.47
CA ARG A 332 -5.62 -4.34 25.61
C ARG A 332 -6.54 -4.91 26.70
N GLY A 333 -5.96 -5.64 27.65
CA GLY A 333 -6.64 -5.99 28.88
C GLY A 333 -7.08 -4.68 29.51
N ALA A 334 -8.38 -4.43 29.51
CA ALA A 334 -8.94 -3.35 30.30
C ALA A 334 -8.48 -3.59 31.74
N VAL A 335 -7.61 -2.72 32.24
CA VAL A 335 -7.30 -2.61 33.64
C VAL A 335 -8.60 -2.19 34.31
N ARG A 336 -9.34 -3.18 34.82
CA ARG A 336 -10.42 -2.94 35.78
C ARG A 336 -9.74 -2.44 37.06
N THR A 337 -9.75 -1.13 37.22
CA THR A 337 -9.51 -0.54 38.55
C THR A 337 -10.70 -0.90 39.43
N ASN A 338 -10.49 -1.86 40.32
CA ASN A 338 -11.42 -2.14 41.42
C ASN A 338 -11.50 -0.89 42.31
N PRO A 339 -12.69 -0.33 42.55
CA PRO A 339 -12.79 0.71 43.60
C PRO A 339 -12.51 0.09 44.96
N SER A 340 -11.46 0.60 45.59
CA SER A 340 -11.06 0.30 46.96
C SER A 340 -12.24 0.51 47.93
N THR A 341 -12.61 -0.51 48.63
CA THR A 341 -13.46 -0.48 49.81
C THR A 341 -12.78 0.33 50.91
N ALA A 342 -13.25 1.54 51.18
CA ALA A 342 -12.87 2.32 52.34
C ALA A 342 -13.45 1.67 53.60
N PRO A 343 -12.71 1.57 54.74
CA PRO A 343 -13.24 1.04 55.97
C PRO A 343 -14.20 2.02 56.63
N LYS A 344 -15.39 1.53 57.01
CA LYS A 344 -16.34 2.27 57.87
C LYS A 344 -15.72 2.51 59.25
N LYS A 345 -15.52 3.79 59.60
CA LYS A 345 -15.28 4.19 60.98
C LYS A 345 -16.57 4.02 61.77
N GLY A 346 -16.49 3.17 62.80
CA GLY A 346 -17.53 3.09 63.83
C GLY A 346 -17.48 4.35 64.68
N THR A 347 -18.65 4.90 64.96
CA THR A 347 -18.88 5.82 66.05
C THR A 347 -19.77 5.11 67.04
N GLY A 348 -19.18 4.79 68.20
CA GLY A 348 -19.92 4.46 69.39
C GLY A 348 -20.42 5.72 70.05
N ARG A 349 -21.58 5.69 70.45
CA ARG A 349 -22.45 6.15 71.53
C ARG A 349 -23.79 6.51 70.99
#